data_261ff16ecbfb1aff3b0bc07a09cd5d2c
#
_entry.id   261ff16ecbfb1aff3b0bc07a09cd5d2c
#
_cell.length_a   1.000
_cell.length_b   1.000
_cell.length_c   1.000
_cell.angle_alpha   90.00
_cell.angle_beta   90.00
_cell.angle_gamma   90.00
#
_symmetry.space_group_name_H-M   'P 1'
#
loop_
_entity.id
_entity.type
_entity.pdbx_description
1 polymer ?
#
loop_
_entity_poly.entity_id
_entity_poly.type
_entity_poly.pdbx_seq_one_letter_code
_entity_poly.pdbx_strand_id
1 'polypeptide(L)'
;KPLVFSWKVKGCKGQEQRHARIMISKEPTFTTLCFDTGEAALDSRAARVEFDPQPCTRYYWKVLVATDAAETIESDVQFFETAKMEEPWTAQWITCDSSQQRHPIFSKRISPTRAVARARLYICGLGLYEAYFLGETSKVSSKIGDEYLTPYCNNYAQWIQYQTYDVTEQVSEGGMLSILLGNGWYKGRFGFSDPERKEYYGSEWKLIAEIHIAYQDGTNEVVGTDETWSVKRSNL
;
A
#
# COMPACT_ATOMS: atom_id res chain seq x y z
N LYS A 1 4.12 17.15 -7.80
CA LYS A 1 2.82 17.81 -7.52
C LYS A 1 2.83 18.22 -6.05
N PRO A 2 2.33 19.43 -5.70
CA PRO A 2 2.27 19.83 -4.31
C PRO A 2 1.41 18.90 -3.50
N LEU A 3 1.79 18.64 -2.25
CA LEU A 3 0.93 18.01 -1.27
C LEU A 3 -0.11 19.02 -0.78
N VAL A 4 -1.31 18.55 -0.48
CA VAL A 4 -2.39 19.40 0.03
C VAL A 4 -2.80 18.88 1.41
N PHE A 5 -2.71 19.73 2.41
CA PHE A 5 -3.13 19.43 3.78
C PHE A 5 -4.36 20.24 4.15
N SER A 6 -5.18 19.67 5.02
CA SER A 6 -6.32 20.38 5.61
C SER A 6 -6.49 19.99 7.08
N TRP A 7 -6.99 20.94 7.86
CA TRP A 7 -7.25 20.74 9.29
C TRP A 7 -8.43 21.56 9.75
N LYS A 8 -8.95 21.20 10.90
CA LYS A 8 -10.02 21.92 11.57
C LYS A 8 -9.67 22.09 13.05
N VAL A 9 -9.63 23.32 13.49
CA VAL A 9 -9.44 23.64 14.91
C VAL A 9 -10.77 23.59 15.63
N LYS A 10 -10.80 23.00 16.83
CA LYS A 10 -11.97 22.92 17.71
C LYS A 10 -11.56 23.24 19.15
N GLY A 11 -12.48 23.80 19.92
CA GLY A 11 -12.31 24.00 21.36
C GLY A 11 -11.30 25.07 21.73
N CYS A 12 -10.94 25.98 20.82
CA CYS A 12 -10.07 27.11 21.07
C CYS A 12 -10.86 28.35 21.53
N LYS A 13 -10.16 29.32 22.15
CA LYS A 13 -10.72 30.61 22.53
C LYS A 13 -10.73 31.60 21.35
N GLY A 14 -9.76 31.45 20.45
CA GLY A 14 -9.64 32.28 19.26
C GLY A 14 -10.74 31.95 18.24
N GLN A 15 -11.09 32.96 17.44
CA GLN A 15 -12.08 32.83 16.36
C GLN A 15 -11.43 32.74 14.99
N GLU A 16 -10.21 33.24 14.85
CA GLU A 16 -9.46 33.27 13.59
C GLU A 16 -8.07 32.65 13.73
N GLN A 17 -7.67 31.89 12.71
CA GLN A 17 -6.29 31.49 12.52
C GLN A 17 -5.46 32.67 12.06
N ARG A 18 -4.36 32.99 12.72
CA ARG A 18 -3.39 34.00 12.31
C ARG A 18 -2.34 33.42 11.38
N HIS A 19 -1.73 32.33 11.81
CA HIS A 19 -0.77 31.55 11.01
C HIS A 19 -0.80 30.09 11.42
N ALA A 20 -0.22 29.27 10.57
CA ALA A 20 -0.01 27.86 10.86
C ALA A 20 1.39 27.44 10.40
N ARG A 21 1.87 26.33 10.96
CA ARG A 21 3.14 25.71 10.63
C ARG A 21 2.93 24.21 10.43
N ILE A 22 3.25 23.69 9.25
CA ILE A 22 3.21 22.26 8.95
C ILE A 22 4.62 21.71 9.05
N MET A 23 4.78 20.62 9.80
CA MET A 23 6.02 19.88 9.92
C MET A 23 5.84 18.47 9.40
N ILE A 24 6.84 17.97 8.65
CA ILE A 24 6.86 16.60 8.10
C ILE A 24 8.15 15.92 8.53
N SER A 25 8.05 14.68 8.99
CA SER A 25 9.17 13.84 9.41
C SER A 25 8.98 12.40 8.93
N LYS A 26 10.06 11.62 8.88
CA LYS A 26 10.00 10.15 8.73
C LYS A 26 9.77 9.42 10.06
N GLU A 27 9.82 10.15 11.17
CA GLU A 27 9.70 9.63 12.52
C GLU A 27 8.53 10.31 13.27
N PRO A 28 7.72 9.55 14.02
CA PRO A 28 6.61 10.14 14.78
C PRO A 28 7.05 11.06 15.91
N THR A 29 8.32 11.01 16.30
CA THR A 29 8.92 11.86 17.34
C THR A 29 9.31 13.25 16.84
N PHE A 30 9.37 13.46 15.52
CA PHE A 30 9.82 14.72 14.89
C PHE A 30 11.22 15.17 15.32
N THR A 31 12.09 14.22 15.68
CA THR A 31 13.49 14.52 16.04
C THR A 31 14.24 15.12 14.85
N THR A 32 13.98 14.60 13.64
CA THR A 32 14.52 15.14 12.39
C THR A 32 13.38 15.52 11.46
N LEU A 33 13.32 16.77 11.03
CA LEU A 33 12.33 17.25 10.09
C LEU A 33 12.81 17.03 8.65
N CYS A 34 11.92 16.49 7.81
CA CYS A 34 12.10 16.44 6.36
C CYS A 34 11.66 17.75 5.70
N PHE A 35 10.66 18.40 6.32
CA PHE A 35 10.09 19.65 5.82
C PHE A 35 9.42 20.44 6.94
N ASP A 36 9.47 21.75 6.81
CA ASP A 36 8.90 22.70 7.75
C ASP A 36 8.50 23.99 7.00
N THR A 37 7.26 24.37 7.05
CA THR A 37 6.80 25.62 6.43
C THR A 37 7.28 26.86 7.17
N GLY A 38 7.73 26.72 8.41
CA GLY A 38 7.74 27.86 9.34
C GLY A 38 6.32 28.37 9.61
N GLU A 39 6.21 29.46 10.32
CA GLU A 39 4.94 30.17 10.53
C GLU A 39 4.52 30.89 9.24
N ALA A 40 3.37 30.54 8.68
CA ALA A 40 2.87 31.07 7.42
C ALA A 40 1.36 31.26 7.43
N ALA A 41 0.87 32.15 6.59
CA ALA A 41 -0.57 32.33 6.34
C ALA A 41 -1.08 31.21 5.42
N LEU A 42 -1.36 30.06 5.98
CA LEU A 42 -1.83 28.87 5.25
C LEU A 42 -3.37 28.78 5.28
N ASP A 43 -3.98 28.44 4.16
CA ASP A 43 -5.42 28.10 4.12
C ASP A 43 -5.65 26.74 4.74
N SER A 44 -6.34 26.68 5.88
CA SER A 44 -6.63 25.44 6.60
C SER A 44 -7.48 24.43 5.81
N ARG A 45 -8.13 24.87 4.73
CA ARG A 45 -8.95 23.99 3.86
C ARG A 45 -8.13 23.33 2.75
N ALA A 46 -7.02 23.97 2.31
CA ALA A 46 -6.22 23.50 1.19
C ALA A 46 -4.80 24.09 1.22
N ALA A 47 -4.07 23.86 2.31
CA ALA A 47 -2.67 24.30 2.42
C ALA A 47 -1.78 23.53 1.45
N ARG A 48 -1.24 24.22 0.45
CA ARG A 48 -0.34 23.64 -0.55
C ARG A 48 1.09 23.71 -0.07
N VAL A 49 1.77 22.58 -0.11
CA VAL A 49 3.15 22.42 0.36
C VAL A 49 3.99 21.81 -0.76
N GLU A 50 5.03 22.53 -1.16
CA GLU A 50 6.01 22.03 -2.12
C GLU A 50 7.02 21.16 -1.37
N PHE A 51 6.74 19.88 -1.36
CA PHE A 51 7.57 18.84 -0.77
C PHE A 51 7.74 17.71 -1.77
N ASP A 52 8.95 17.22 -1.96
CA ASP A 52 9.27 16.11 -2.86
C ASP A 52 9.48 14.82 -2.05
N PRO A 53 8.44 14.01 -1.87
CA PRO A 53 8.52 12.81 -1.07
C PRO A 53 9.22 11.68 -1.84
N GLN A 54 9.98 10.86 -1.11
CA GLN A 54 10.57 9.64 -1.66
C GLN A 54 9.51 8.55 -1.87
N PRO A 55 9.69 7.63 -2.84
CA PRO A 55 8.80 6.49 -3.03
C PRO A 55 8.80 5.53 -1.83
N CYS A 56 7.77 4.73 -1.70
CA CYS A 56 7.62 3.67 -0.70
C CYS A 56 7.88 4.12 0.75
N THR A 57 7.62 5.39 1.05
CA THR A 57 8.02 6.01 2.31
C THR A 57 6.81 6.47 3.12
N ARG A 58 6.82 6.15 4.44
CA ARG A 58 5.87 6.71 5.40
C ARG A 58 6.41 8.03 5.92
N TYR A 59 5.56 9.05 5.92
CA TYR A 59 5.79 10.35 6.52
C TYR A 59 4.76 10.64 7.59
N TYR A 60 5.22 11.21 8.69
CA TYR A 60 4.39 11.73 9.75
C TYR A 60 4.31 13.24 9.61
N TRP A 61 3.16 13.80 9.90
CA TRP A 61 2.97 15.23 9.86
C TRP A 61 2.09 15.73 10.99
N LYS A 62 2.28 16.97 11.35
CA LYS A 62 1.44 17.69 12.29
C LYS A 62 1.38 19.16 11.92
N VAL A 63 0.38 19.86 12.44
CA VAL A 63 0.20 21.29 12.25
C VAL A 63 0.12 21.99 13.60
N LEU A 64 0.81 23.13 13.72
CA LEU A 64 0.65 24.08 14.80
C LEU A 64 -0.16 25.24 14.24
N VAL A 65 -1.19 25.68 14.96
CA VAL A 65 -2.05 26.80 14.58
C VAL A 65 -2.02 27.85 15.67
N ALA A 66 -1.63 29.06 15.32
CA ALA A 66 -1.74 30.22 16.19
C ALA A 66 -3.03 30.99 15.89
N THR A 67 -3.78 31.33 16.94
CA THR A 67 -5.04 32.05 16.86
C THR A 67 -4.91 33.52 17.23
N ASP A 68 -5.95 34.30 16.98
CA ASP A 68 -6.09 35.70 17.38
C ASP A 68 -6.17 35.88 18.89
N ALA A 69 -6.43 34.84 19.67
CA ALA A 69 -6.38 34.82 21.12
C ALA A 69 -5.00 34.53 21.71
N ALA A 70 -3.93 34.59 20.90
CA ALA A 70 -2.56 34.25 21.30
C ALA A 70 -2.39 32.81 21.84
N GLU A 71 -3.20 31.91 21.38
CA GLU A 71 -3.07 30.46 21.62
C GLU A 71 -2.32 29.79 20.48
N THR A 72 -1.49 28.81 20.81
CA THR A 72 -0.95 27.86 19.85
C THR A 72 -1.51 26.48 20.13
N ILE A 73 -2.09 25.87 19.11
CA ILE A 73 -2.74 24.55 19.17
C ILE A 73 -1.99 23.60 18.25
N GLU A 74 -1.59 22.47 18.78
CA GLU A 74 -0.92 21.42 18.01
C GLU A 74 -1.91 20.28 17.70
N SER A 75 -1.89 19.77 16.47
CA SER A 75 -2.68 18.60 16.09
C SER A 75 -2.05 17.31 16.63
N ASP A 76 -2.86 16.25 16.71
CA ASP A 76 -2.32 14.90 16.78
C ASP A 76 -1.42 14.62 15.56
N VAL A 77 -0.46 13.72 15.76
CA VAL A 77 0.41 13.24 14.69
C VAL A 77 -0.41 12.39 13.72
N GLN A 78 -0.38 12.77 12.45
CA GLN A 78 -0.98 12.04 11.36
C GLN A 78 0.11 11.45 10.47
N PHE A 79 -0.23 10.53 9.57
CA PHE A 79 0.72 10.01 8.60
C PHE A 79 0.11 9.88 7.21
N PHE A 80 0.98 9.84 6.22
CA PHE A 80 0.68 9.39 4.86
C PHE A 80 1.82 8.53 4.35
N GLU A 81 1.52 7.72 3.34
CA GLU A 81 2.53 6.90 2.65
C GLU A 81 2.53 7.21 1.17
N THR A 82 3.72 7.25 0.61
CA THR A 82 3.89 7.32 -0.83
C THR A 82 3.80 5.94 -1.46
N ALA A 83 3.23 5.90 -2.65
CA ALA A 83 3.23 4.73 -3.52
C ALA A 83 4.66 4.43 -4.04
N LYS A 84 4.80 3.43 -4.91
CA LYS A 84 6.09 3.16 -5.60
C LYS A 84 6.54 4.32 -6.47
N MET A 85 5.62 5.19 -6.90
CA MET A 85 5.93 6.30 -7.81
C MET A 85 6.72 5.79 -9.02
N GLU A 86 7.94 6.32 -9.25
CA GLU A 86 8.85 5.88 -10.32
C GLU A 86 9.79 4.73 -9.90
N GLU A 87 9.61 4.21 -8.68
CA GLU A 87 10.41 3.08 -8.20
C GLU A 87 10.10 1.83 -9.02
N PRO A 88 11.07 1.24 -9.71
CA PRO A 88 10.82 0.06 -10.53
C PRO A 88 10.45 -1.15 -9.67
N TRP A 89 9.70 -2.07 -10.25
CA TRP A 89 9.51 -3.39 -9.66
C TRP A 89 10.79 -4.21 -9.84
N THR A 90 11.25 -4.82 -8.76
CA THR A 90 12.30 -5.84 -8.79
C THR A 90 11.70 -7.24 -8.99
N ALA A 91 10.43 -7.40 -8.62
CA ALA A 91 9.64 -8.60 -8.85
C ALA A 91 9.36 -8.82 -10.35
N GLN A 92 9.16 -10.07 -10.71
CA GLN A 92 8.76 -10.48 -12.04
C GLN A 92 7.26 -10.83 -12.08
N TRP A 93 6.62 -10.57 -13.23
CA TRP A 93 5.31 -11.13 -13.49
C TRP A 93 5.41 -12.66 -13.59
N ILE A 94 4.65 -13.35 -12.75
CA ILE A 94 4.56 -14.81 -12.79
C ILE A 94 3.17 -15.23 -13.27
N THR A 95 3.13 -16.40 -13.94
CA THR A 95 1.91 -17.03 -14.46
C THR A 95 1.97 -18.54 -14.23
N CYS A 96 0.92 -19.24 -14.61
CA CYS A 96 0.88 -20.70 -14.62
C CYS A 96 0.15 -21.20 -15.85
N ASP A 97 0.33 -22.48 -16.17
CA ASP A 97 -0.43 -23.14 -17.24
C ASP A 97 -1.93 -23.16 -16.91
N SER A 98 -2.68 -22.34 -17.63
CA SER A 98 -4.12 -22.19 -17.43
C SER A 98 -4.93 -23.44 -17.84
N SER A 99 -4.35 -24.35 -18.63
CA SER A 99 -4.98 -25.63 -19.00
C SER A 99 -5.02 -26.62 -17.83
N GLN A 100 -4.07 -26.50 -16.91
CA GLN A 100 -3.90 -27.39 -15.75
C GLN A 100 -4.50 -26.82 -14.48
N GLN A 101 -4.68 -25.49 -14.41
CA GLN A 101 -5.07 -24.79 -13.18
C GLN A 101 -6.44 -24.11 -13.33
N ARG A 102 -7.28 -24.26 -12.30
CA ARG A 102 -8.45 -23.39 -12.09
C ARG A 102 -8.21 -22.61 -10.81
N HIS A 103 -8.33 -21.31 -10.87
CA HIS A 103 -8.11 -20.44 -9.70
C HIS A 103 -6.80 -20.79 -8.98
N PRO A 104 -5.64 -20.49 -9.61
CA PRO A 104 -4.34 -20.89 -9.05
C PRO A 104 -4.06 -20.19 -7.73
N ILE A 105 -3.36 -20.89 -6.84
CA ILE A 105 -2.81 -20.36 -5.60
C ILE A 105 -1.30 -20.31 -5.76
N PHE A 106 -0.76 -19.10 -5.82
CA PHE A 106 0.69 -18.87 -5.77
C PHE A 106 1.13 -18.72 -4.33
N SER A 107 2.22 -19.37 -3.95
CA SER A 107 2.67 -19.36 -2.56
C SER A 107 4.18 -19.21 -2.44
N LYS A 108 4.60 -18.46 -1.43
CA LYS A 108 5.99 -18.25 -1.06
C LYS A 108 6.15 -18.28 0.46
N ARG A 109 7.16 -19.00 0.95
CA ARG A 109 7.56 -18.92 2.36
C ARG A 109 8.32 -17.62 2.59
N ILE A 110 7.90 -16.90 3.62
CA ILE A 110 8.54 -15.68 4.10
C ILE A 110 9.19 -16.00 5.44
N SER A 111 10.50 -15.87 5.51
CA SER A 111 11.28 -16.23 6.71
C SER A 111 12.31 -15.14 6.95
N PRO A 112 11.94 -14.05 7.64
CA PRO A 112 12.86 -12.96 7.93
C PRO A 112 13.99 -13.46 8.84
N THR A 113 15.22 -13.06 8.55
CA THR A 113 16.41 -13.49 9.31
C THR A 113 16.77 -12.55 10.45
N ARG A 114 16.08 -11.42 10.57
CA ARG A 114 16.33 -10.34 11.53
C ARG A 114 15.03 -9.79 12.09
N ALA A 115 15.11 -9.03 13.18
CA ALA A 115 13.94 -8.38 13.74
C ALA A 115 13.34 -7.35 12.77
N VAL A 116 12.09 -7.56 12.38
CA VAL A 116 11.36 -6.70 11.44
C VAL A 116 10.91 -5.44 12.18
N ALA A 117 11.22 -4.28 11.61
CA ALA A 117 10.69 -3.00 12.06
C ALA A 117 9.39 -2.65 11.31
N ARG A 118 9.35 -2.95 10.00
CA ARG A 118 8.17 -2.69 9.14
C ARG A 118 8.23 -3.56 7.89
N ALA A 119 7.05 -4.00 7.41
CA ALA A 119 6.93 -4.68 6.13
C ALA A 119 5.70 -4.19 5.35
N ARG A 120 5.89 -3.93 4.04
CA ARG A 120 4.85 -3.47 3.12
C ARG A 120 4.75 -4.39 1.93
N LEU A 121 3.56 -4.93 1.69
CA LEU A 121 3.25 -5.72 0.50
C LEU A 121 2.67 -4.80 -0.58
N TYR A 122 3.31 -4.78 -1.74
CA TYR A 122 2.80 -4.19 -2.99
C TYR A 122 2.39 -5.34 -3.90
N ILE A 123 1.14 -5.35 -4.38
CA ILE A 123 0.60 -6.51 -5.08
C ILE A 123 -0.38 -6.12 -6.18
N CYS A 124 -0.27 -6.77 -7.34
CA CYS A 124 -1.22 -6.69 -8.43
C CYS A 124 -1.48 -8.07 -9.03
N GLY A 125 -2.74 -8.45 -9.12
CA GLY A 125 -3.18 -9.63 -9.87
C GLY A 125 -3.95 -9.23 -11.12
N LEU A 126 -3.61 -9.78 -12.27
CA LEU A 126 -4.43 -9.66 -13.48
C LEU A 126 -5.44 -10.80 -13.52
N GLY A 127 -6.64 -10.47 -13.18
CA GLY A 127 -7.72 -11.23 -12.61
C GLY A 127 -8.08 -10.63 -11.25
N LEU A 128 -8.93 -11.25 -10.49
CA LEU A 128 -9.13 -10.90 -9.08
C LEU A 128 -8.15 -11.71 -8.22
N TYR A 129 -7.74 -11.16 -7.09
CA TYR A 129 -6.95 -11.92 -6.13
C TYR A 129 -7.46 -11.75 -4.71
N GLU A 130 -7.14 -12.73 -3.89
CA GLU A 130 -7.15 -12.65 -2.44
C GLU A 130 -5.81 -13.14 -1.91
N ALA A 131 -5.22 -12.37 -1.00
CA ALA A 131 -3.97 -12.71 -0.35
C ALA A 131 -4.21 -13.19 1.08
N TYR A 132 -3.53 -14.26 1.46
CA TYR A 132 -3.64 -14.90 2.77
C TYR A 132 -2.24 -15.16 3.35
N PHE A 133 -2.13 -15.08 4.65
CA PHE A 133 -0.91 -15.43 5.36
C PHE A 133 -1.18 -16.51 6.42
N LEU A 134 -0.41 -17.57 6.38
CA LEU A 134 -0.39 -18.62 7.41
C LEU A 134 0.91 -18.49 8.19
N GLY A 135 0.84 -17.92 9.37
CA GLY A 135 1.99 -17.78 10.29
C GLY A 135 2.55 -19.13 10.71
N GLU A 136 3.82 -19.19 11.10
CA GLU A 136 4.49 -20.45 11.48
C GLU A 136 3.84 -21.11 12.70
N THR A 137 3.30 -20.32 13.61
CA THR A 137 2.62 -20.83 14.81
C THR A 137 1.10 -20.93 14.64
N SER A 138 0.56 -20.40 13.54
CA SER A 138 -0.88 -20.34 13.27
C SER A 138 -1.40 -21.61 12.60
N LYS A 139 -2.64 -21.99 12.94
CA LYS A 139 -3.34 -23.13 12.30
C LYS A 139 -4.32 -22.66 11.21
N VAL A 140 -4.57 -21.36 11.12
CA VAL A 140 -5.55 -20.77 10.20
C VAL A 140 -4.90 -19.60 9.49
N SER A 141 -5.08 -19.55 8.16
CA SER A 141 -4.63 -18.42 7.36
C SER A 141 -5.49 -17.18 7.65
N SER A 142 -4.85 -16.04 7.81
CA SER A 142 -5.51 -14.72 7.88
C SER A 142 -5.53 -14.07 6.50
N LYS A 143 -6.65 -13.44 6.13
CA LYS A 143 -6.72 -12.63 4.91
C LYS A 143 -5.92 -11.34 5.10
N ILE A 144 -5.17 -10.95 4.07
CA ILE A 144 -4.50 -9.66 3.99
C ILE A 144 -5.44 -8.66 3.31
N GLY A 145 -5.70 -7.55 3.98
CA GLY A 145 -6.69 -6.57 3.54
C GLY A 145 -8.14 -7.01 3.83
N ASP A 146 -9.04 -6.08 3.75
CA ASP A 146 -10.48 -6.26 3.99
C ASP A 146 -11.33 -6.04 2.72
N GLU A 147 -10.68 -5.65 1.62
CA GLU A 147 -11.35 -5.41 0.35
C GLU A 147 -11.81 -6.70 -0.31
N TYR A 148 -12.85 -6.56 -1.12
CA TYR A 148 -13.37 -7.60 -2.02
C TYR A 148 -13.21 -7.15 -3.47
N LEU A 149 -13.12 -8.12 -4.39
CA LEU A 149 -13.03 -7.91 -5.83
C LEU A 149 -11.80 -7.07 -6.23
N THR A 150 -10.66 -7.38 -5.66
CA THR A 150 -9.37 -6.69 -5.86
C THR A 150 -8.54 -7.34 -6.98
N PRO A 151 -7.84 -6.59 -7.83
CA PRO A 151 -7.95 -5.15 -8.04
C PRO A 151 -9.26 -4.78 -8.73
N TYR A 152 -9.69 -3.52 -8.56
CA TYR A 152 -10.93 -3.05 -9.17
C TYR A 152 -10.87 -3.04 -10.69
N CYS A 153 -12.05 -3.05 -11.34
CA CYS A 153 -12.16 -2.94 -12.78
C CYS A 153 -11.54 -1.62 -13.27
N ASN A 154 -10.69 -1.72 -14.28
CA ASN A 154 -10.10 -0.57 -14.96
C ASN A 154 -9.91 -0.84 -16.45
N ASN A 155 -9.42 0.13 -17.18
CA ASN A 155 -8.98 -0.07 -18.57
C ASN A 155 -7.54 -0.57 -18.57
N TYR A 156 -7.37 -1.90 -18.55
CA TYR A 156 -6.07 -2.56 -18.50
C TYR A 156 -5.15 -2.29 -19.71
N ALA A 157 -5.70 -1.72 -20.79
CA ALA A 157 -4.88 -1.26 -21.93
C ALA A 157 -4.18 0.09 -21.64
N GLN A 158 -4.62 0.83 -20.63
CA GLN A 158 -4.08 2.14 -20.28
C GLN A 158 -3.26 2.13 -18.99
N TRP A 159 -3.73 1.43 -17.97
CA TRP A 159 -3.09 1.39 -16.65
C TRP A 159 -3.53 0.18 -15.83
N ILE A 160 -2.72 -0.20 -14.87
CA ILE A 160 -2.93 -1.32 -13.96
C ILE A 160 -2.82 -0.82 -12.52
N GLN A 161 -3.77 -1.21 -11.68
CA GLN A 161 -3.74 -0.91 -10.25
C GLN A 161 -2.98 -1.98 -9.47
N TYR A 162 -2.21 -1.53 -8.51
CA TYR A 162 -1.72 -2.38 -7.43
C TYR A 162 -2.25 -1.87 -6.07
N GLN A 163 -2.33 -2.75 -5.10
CA GLN A 163 -2.68 -2.44 -3.72
C GLN A 163 -1.44 -2.49 -2.83
N THR A 164 -1.54 -1.81 -1.70
CA THR A 164 -0.47 -1.77 -0.70
C THR A 164 -1.04 -2.11 0.67
N TYR A 165 -0.41 -3.08 1.35
CA TYR A 165 -0.82 -3.55 2.67
C TYR A 165 0.31 -3.45 3.68
N ASP A 166 -0.03 -3.13 4.93
CA ASP A 166 0.87 -3.34 6.05
C ASP A 166 0.82 -4.83 6.43
N VAL A 167 1.96 -5.48 6.34
CA VAL A 167 2.11 -6.91 6.65
C VAL A 167 3.21 -7.12 7.69
N THR A 168 3.46 -6.10 8.50
CA THR A 168 4.56 -6.11 9.49
C THR A 168 4.41 -7.25 10.48
N GLU A 169 3.21 -7.46 11.03
CA GLU A 169 2.97 -8.52 12.00
C GLU A 169 3.15 -9.90 11.38
N GLN A 170 2.56 -10.13 10.21
CA GLN A 170 2.63 -11.40 9.48
C GLN A 170 4.09 -11.75 9.12
N VAL A 171 4.80 -10.79 8.56
CA VAL A 171 6.20 -10.99 8.19
C VAL A 171 7.08 -11.21 9.42
N SER A 172 6.82 -10.50 10.53
CA SER A 172 7.58 -10.68 11.78
C SER A 172 7.42 -12.09 12.36
N GLU A 173 6.24 -12.69 12.24
CA GLU A 173 5.99 -14.08 12.65
C GLU A 173 6.70 -15.07 11.71
N GLY A 174 6.84 -14.71 10.43
CA GLY A 174 7.22 -15.64 9.38
C GLY A 174 6.08 -16.60 9.01
N GLY A 175 6.19 -17.24 7.85
CA GLY A 175 5.14 -18.18 7.42
C GLY A 175 4.97 -18.28 5.91
N MET A 176 3.77 -18.62 5.48
CA MET A 176 3.42 -18.83 4.09
C MET A 176 2.48 -17.74 3.60
N LEU A 177 2.95 -16.91 2.68
CA LEU A 177 2.10 -16.04 1.88
C LEU A 177 1.48 -16.86 0.74
N SER A 178 0.15 -16.80 0.60
CA SER A 178 -0.59 -17.50 -0.44
C SER A 178 -1.56 -16.55 -1.13
N ILE A 179 -1.53 -16.51 -2.45
CA ILE A 179 -2.32 -15.59 -3.26
C ILE A 179 -3.17 -16.40 -4.24
N LEU A 180 -4.48 -16.35 -4.02
CA LEU A 180 -5.48 -17.00 -4.88
C LEU A 180 -5.86 -16.03 -6.00
N LEU A 181 -5.86 -16.48 -7.26
CA LEU A 181 -6.31 -15.70 -8.41
C LEU A 181 -7.63 -16.23 -8.97
N GLY A 182 -8.52 -15.30 -9.30
CA GLY A 182 -9.75 -15.53 -10.05
C GLY A 182 -9.72 -14.82 -11.40
N ASN A 183 -10.69 -15.10 -12.28
CA ASN A 183 -10.72 -14.53 -13.63
C ASN A 183 -10.92 -13.01 -13.63
N GLY A 184 -11.80 -12.50 -12.76
CA GLY A 184 -12.11 -11.09 -12.68
C GLY A 184 -12.49 -10.45 -14.02
N TRP A 185 -12.18 -9.17 -14.15
CA TRP A 185 -12.46 -8.42 -15.38
C TRP A 185 -11.35 -8.53 -16.42
N TYR A 186 -10.15 -8.97 -16.04
CA TYR A 186 -9.03 -9.12 -16.96
C TYR A 186 -9.19 -10.36 -17.84
N LYS A 187 -9.34 -11.53 -17.23
CA LYS A 187 -9.43 -12.84 -17.90
C LYS A 187 -10.88 -13.30 -18.11
N GLY A 188 -11.81 -12.77 -17.33
CA GLY A 188 -13.21 -13.18 -17.35
C GLY A 188 -14.01 -12.54 -18.47
N ARG A 189 -15.32 -12.68 -18.34
CA ARG A 189 -16.28 -12.05 -19.24
C ARG A 189 -16.47 -10.58 -18.87
N PHE A 190 -16.46 -9.70 -19.87
CA PHE A 190 -16.70 -8.28 -19.71
C PHE A 190 -17.97 -7.86 -20.47
N GLY A 191 -18.95 -7.31 -19.70
CA GLY A 191 -20.22 -6.84 -20.24
C GLY A 191 -21.29 -7.91 -20.43
N PHE A 192 -22.51 -7.45 -20.77
CA PHE A 192 -23.70 -8.28 -20.92
C PHE A 192 -24.09 -8.52 -22.40
N SER A 193 -23.56 -7.72 -23.30
CA SER A 193 -24.01 -7.67 -24.70
C SER A 193 -23.45 -8.78 -25.58
N ASP A 194 -22.38 -9.44 -25.18
CA ASP A 194 -21.76 -10.52 -25.93
C ASP A 194 -21.44 -11.72 -25.01
N PRO A 195 -22.30 -12.74 -24.99
CA PRO A 195 -22.11 -13.92 -24.17
C PRO A 195 -20.84 -14.72 -24.49
N GLU A 196 -20.30 -14.58 -25.69
CA GLU A 196 -19.09 -15.28 -26.14
C GLU A 196 -17.81 -14.50 -25.88
N ARG A 197 -17.92 -13.22 -25.55
CA ARG A 197 -16.76 -12.36 -25.32
C ARG A 197 -16.11 -12.66 -23.99
N LYS A 198 -15.11 -13.52 -24.02
CA LYS A 198 -14.24 -13.89 -22.89
C LYS A 198 -12.84 -13.30 -23.13
N GLU A 199 -12.09 -13.23 -22.03
CA GLU A 199 -10.66 -12.94 -22.10
C GLU A 199 -10.36 -11.63 -22.85
N TYR A 200 -11.17 -10.59 -22.54
CA TYR A 200 -11.14 -9.32 -23.28
C TYR A 200 -9.77 -8.64 -23.26
N TYR A 201 -9.10 -8.68 -22.11
CA TYR A 201 -7.78 -8.08 -21.90
C TYR A 201 -6.65 -9.11 -21.90
N GLY A 202 -6.93 -10.37 -21.59
CA GLY A 202 -5.92 -11.43 -21.60
C GLY A 202 -6.49 -12.79 -21.17
N SER A 203 -5.78 -13.84 -21.60
CA SER A 203 -6.16 -15.25 -21.40
C SER A 203 -5.45 -15.93 -20.22
N GLU A 204 -4.48 -15.25 -19.60
CA GLU A 204 -3.64 -15.82 -18.54
C GLU A 204 -3.82 -15.06 -17.22
N TRP A 205 -3.78 -15.79 -16.11
CA TRP A 205 -3.61 -15.16 -14.81
C TRP A 205 -2.18 -14.67 -14.67
N LYS A 206 -2.01 -13.47 -14.16
CA LYS A 206 -0.68 -12.89 -13.90
C LYS A 206 -0.64 -12.28 -12.52
N LEU A 207 0.47 -12.46 -11.85
CA LEU A 207 0.71 -11.93 -10.52
C LEU A 207 2.07 -11.24 -10.47
N ILE A 208 2.10 -10.06 -9.87
CA ILE A 208 3.33 -9.40 -9.42
C ILE A 208 3.15 -8.96 -7.97
N ALA A 209 4.12 -9.24 -7.14
CA ALA A 209 4.10 -8.82 -5.74
C ALA A 209 5.52 -8.60 -5.22
N GLU A 210 5.66 -7.60 -4.34
CA GLU A 210 6.90 -7.33 -3.59
C GLU A 210 6.56 -7.07 -2.13
N ILE A 211 7.32 -7.67 -1.23
CA ILE A 211 7.35 -7.30 0.18
C ILE A 211 8.62 -6.51 0.44
N HIS A 212 8.48 -5.25 0.79
CA HIS A 212 9.59 -4.41 1.25
C HIS A 212 9.68 -4.53 2.76
N ILE A 213 10.77 -5.08 3.26
CA ILE A 213 11.02 -5.33 4.68
C ILE A 213 12.12 -4.40 5.16
N ALA A 214 11.80 -3.57 6.16
CA ALA A 214 12.78 -2.78 6.90
C ALA A 214 13.05 -3.49 8.23
N TYR A 215 14.32 -3.71 8.54
CA TYR A 215 14.76 -4.34 9.78
C TYR A 215 15.12 -3.31 10.85
N GLN A 216 15.10 -3.73 12.11
CA GLN A 216 15.44 -2.85 13.24
C GLN A 216 16.91 -2.40 13.25
N ASP A 217 17.79 -3.15 12.58
CA ASP A 217 19.20 -2.78 12.40
C ASP A 217 19.44 -1.73 11.28
N GLY A 218 18.36 -1.22 10.67
CA GLY A 218 18.41 -0.22 9.60
C GLY A 218 18.63 -0.81 8.21
N THR A 219 18.78 -2.11 8.06
CA THR A 219 18.91 -2.78 6.76
C THR A 219 17.54 -3.04 6.13
N ASN A 220 17.52 -3.26 4.81
CA ASN A 220 16.30 -3.52 4.05
C ASN A 220 16.45 -4.78 3.20
N GLU A 221 15.31 -5.43 2.92
CA GLU A 221 15.21 -6.58 2.04
C GLU A 221 13.94 -6.44 1.19
N VAL A 222 13.98 -6.92 -0.05
CA VAL A 222 12.80 -7.04 -0.91
C VAL A 222 12.62 -8.51 -1.31
N VAL A 223 11.43 -9.05 -1.03
CA VAL A 223 11.03 -10.39 -1.45
C VAL A 223 9.99 -10.24 -2.55
N GLY A 224 10.36 -10.51 -3.80
CA GLY A 224 9.51 -10.37 -4.97
C GLY A 224 8.98 -11.69 -5.51
N THR A 225 7.99 -11.59 -6.41
CA THR A 225 7.57 -12.72 -7.24
C THR A 225 8.65 -13.06 -8.25
N ASP A 226 8.97 -14.35 -8.34
CA ASP A 226 9.96 -14.94 -9.22
C ASP A 226 9.63 -16.41 -9.51
N GLU A 227 10.51 -17.12 -10.20
CA GLU A 227 10.35 -18.54 -10.55
C GLU A 227 10.39 -19.50 -9.36
N THR A 228 10.78 -19.03 -8.18
CA THR A 228 10.83 -19.84 -6.95
C THR A 228 9.50 -19.94 -6.22
N TRP A 229 8.48 -19.23 -6.70
CA TRP A 229 7.12 -19.33 -6.17
C TRP A 229 6.49 -20.66 -6.59
N SER A 230 5.83 -21.33 -5.66
CA SER A 230 5.07 -22.51 -5.94
C SER A 230 3.65 -22.16 -6.39
N VAL A 231 3.06 -23.00 -7.27
CA VAL A 231 1.67 -22.85 -7.69
C VAL A 231 0.89 -24.14 -7.42
N LYS A 232 -0.33 -23.99 -6.94
CA LYS A 232 -1.28 -25.09 -6.72
C LYS A 232 -2.64 -24.74 -7.31
N ARG A 233 -3.37 -25.77 -7.71
CA ARG A 233 -4.80 -25.65 -8.03
C ARG A 233 -5.59 -25.45 -6.74
N SER A 234 -6.54 -24.52 -6.73
CA SER A 234 -7.54 -24.45 -5.67
C SER A 234 -8.60 -25.55 -5.82
N ASN A 235 -9.38 -25.75 -4.76
CA ASN A 235 -10.56 -26.63 -4.78
C ASN A 235 -11.86 -25.88 -5.10
N LEU A 236 -11.75 -24.64 -5.58
CA LEU A 236 -12.87 -23.79 -5.97
C LEU A 236 -13.29 -24.05 -7.42
#